data_173fa79a692ccb1aac5cd907e4f9a780
#
_entry.id   173fa79a692ccb1aac5cd907e4f9a780
#
_cell.length_a   1.000
_cell.length_b   1.000
_cell.length_c   1.000
_cell.angle_alpha   90.00
_cell.angle_beta   90.00
_cell.angle_gamma   90.00
#
_symmetry.space_group_name_H-M   'P 1'
#
loop_
_entity.id
_entity.type
_entity.pdbx_description
1 polymer ?
#
loop_
_entity_poly.entity_id
_entity_poly.type
_entity_poly.pdbx_seq_one_letter_code
_entity_poly.pdbx_strand_id
1 'polypeptide(L)'
;TVYPSYYEPWGYTPLESVAFHVPAITTDLAGFGLWVNSLKGGYAELKDGVKVIHRSDYNYSEVADAIKDTISEFSALKDTEIKKIRKNAADIAEKALWKHFIKYYYEAYDVALRNAQKRLLNR
;
A
#
# COMPACT_ATOMS: atom_id res chain seq x y z
N THR A 1 -7.02 -9.23 6.73
CA THR A 1 -7.91 -8.05 6.81
C THR A 1 -8.31 -7.58 5.43
N VAL A 2 -9.51 -6.97 5.30
CA VAL A 2 -10.07 -6.57 4.01
C VAL A 2 -10.51 -5.12 4.07
N TYR A 3 -9.97 -4.30 3.19
CA TYR A 3 -10.25 -2.86 3.07
C TYR A 3 -10.58 -2.52 1.61
N PRO A 4 -11.81 -2.78 1.14
CA PRO A 4 -12.20 -2.60 -0.25
C PRO A 4 -12.51 -1.12 -0.53
N SER A 5 -11.54 -0.24 -0.29
CA SER A 5 -11.71 1.20 -0.41
C SER A 5 -12.11 1.59 -1.83
N TYR A 6 -13.10 2.45 -1.95
CA TYR A 6 -13.46 3.11 -3.20
C TYR A 6 -12.67 4.42 -3.40
N TYR A 7 -12.42 5.13 -2.31
CA TYR A 7 -11.54 6.27 -2.27
C TYR A 7 -10.94 6.41 -0.87
N GLU A 8 -9.63 6.41 -0.80
CA GLU A 8 -8.89 6.57 0.44
C GLU A 8 -7.57 7.31 0.14
N PRO A 9 -7.34 8.54 0.63
CA PRO A 9 -6.12 9.30 0.32
C PRO A 9 -4.83 8.55 0.65
N TRP A 10 -4.81 7.84 1.77
CA TRP A 10 -3.69 6.97 2.13
C TRP A 10 -4.17 5.56 2.50
N GLY A 11 -4.81 5.36 3.63
CA GLY A 11 -5.22 4.07 4.18
C GLY A 11 -4.32 3.64 5.33
N TYR A 12 -4.47 4.25 6.50
CA TYR A 12 -3.73 3.87 7.70
C TYR A 12 -4.12 2.48 8.20
N THR A 13 -5.38 2.10 8.13
CA THR A 13 -5.87 0.82 8.63
C THR A 13 -5.21 -0.40 7.96
N PRO A 14 -5.05 -0.49 6.63
CA PRO A 14 -4.27 -1.57 6.03
C PRO A 14 -2.77 -1.49 6.38
N LEU A 15 -2.19 -0.30 6.54
CA LEU A 15 -0.81 -0.14 6.99
C LEU A 15 -0.63 -0.66 8.43
N GLU A 16 -1.53 -0.30 9.34
CA GLU A 16 -1.54 -0.80 10.71
C GLU A 16 -1.69 -2.32 10.75
N SER A 17 -2.58 -2.88 9.91
CA SER A 17 -2.75 -4.32 9.80
C SER A 17 -1.43 -5.03 9.47
N VAL A 18 -0.71 -4.57 8.44
CA VAL A 18 0.57 -5.18 8.06
C VAL A 18 1.66 -4.93 9.09
N ALA A 19 1.61 -3.82 9.85
CA ALA A 19 2.50 -3.56 10.97
C ALA A 19 2.32 -4.58 12.12
N PHE A 20 1.11 -5.11 12.29
CA PHE A 20 0.82 -6.23 13.19
C PHE A 20 1.04 -7.61 12.54
N HIS A 21 1.72 -7.66 11.42
CA HIS A 21 2.00 -8.90 10.67
C HIS A 21 0.72 -9.61 10.19
N VAL A 22 -0.34 -8.85 9.95
CA VAL A 22 -1.61 -9.35 9.41
C VAL A 22 -1.70 -8.96 7.95
N PRO A 23 -1.74 -9.92 7.01
CA PRO A 23 -1.88 -9.63 5.59
C PRO A 23 -3.16 -8.86 5.29
N ALA A 24 -3.11 -7.99 4.30
CA ALA A 24 -4.22 -7.12 3.96
C ALA A 24 -4.64 -7.23 2.49
N ILE A 25 -5.93 -7.07 2.24
CA ILE A 25 -6.49 -6.83 0.90
C ILE A 25 -6.90 -5.36 0.85
N THR A 26 -6.46 -4.64 -0.16
CA THR A 26 -6.81 -3.24 -0.43
C THR A 26 -7.03 -3.02 -1.92
N THR A 27 -7.31 -1.80 -2.33
CA THR A 27 -7.53 -1.45 -3.75
C THR A 27 -6.50 -0.41 -4.22
N ASP A 28 -6.42 -0.23 -5.53
CA ASP A 28 -5.62 0.82 -6.17
C ASP A 28 -6.29 2.21 -6.13
N LEU A 29 -7.47 2.33 -5.49
CA LEU A 29 -8.09 3.62 -5.15
C LEU A 29 -7.69 4.11 -3.75
N ALA A 30 -6.84 3.36 -3.04
CA ALA A 30 -6.21 3.77 -1.79
C ALA A 30 -4.73 4.11 -2.03
N GLY A 31 -4.26 5.20 -1.47
CA GLY A 31 -2.86 5.63 -1.59
C GLY A 31 -1.87 4.56 -1.11
N PHE A 32 -2.20 3.84 -0.03
CA PHE A 32 -1.42 2.71 0.46
C PHE A 32 -1.30 1.60 -0.59
N GLY A 33 -2.40 1.24 -1.28
CA GLY A 33 -2.39 0.24 -2.34
C GLY A 33 -1.50 0.66 -3.52
N LEU A 34 -1.63 1.91 -3.97
CA LEU A 34 -0.78 2.47 -5.02
C LEU A 34 0.71 2.46 -4.62
N TRP A 35 1.00 2.83 -3.37
CA TRP A 35 2.37 2.81 -2.86
C TRP A 35 2.94 1.39 -2.81
N VAL A 36 2.18 0.41 -2.33
CA VAL A 36 2.61 -1.01 -2.32
C VAL A 36 2.89 -1.50 -3.74
N ASN A 37 2.01 -1.19 -4.70
CA ASN A 37 2.23 -1.51 -6.12
C ASN A 37 3.53 -0.89 -6.65
N SER A 38 3.83 0.36 -6.27
CA SER A 38 5.07 1.03 -6.68
C SER A 38 6.32 0.34 -6.11
N LEU A 39 6.26 -0.18 -4.89
CA LEU A 39 7.35 -0.96 -4.30
C LEU A 39 7.63 -2.28 -5.03
N LYS A 40 6.59 -2.86 -5.64
CA LYS A 40 6.66 -4.15 -6.35
C LYS A 40 6.96 -3.98 -7.84
N GLY A 41 6.75 -2.81 -8.40
CA GLY A 41 6.83 -2.57 -9.84
C GLY A 41 5.66 -3.17 -10.62
N GLY A 42 4.51 -3.40 -9.96
CA GLY A 42 3.29 -3.98 -10.50
C GLY A 42 2.28 -4.27 -9.42
N TYR A 43 1.17 -4.93 -9.74
CA TYR A 43 0.16 -5.30 -8.74
C TYR A 43 0.74 -6.28 -7.70
N ALA A 44 0.58 -5.93 -6.43
CA ALA A 44 0.96 -6.78 -5.32
C ALA A 44 -0.07 -7.89 -5.10
N GLU A 45 0.43 -9.08 -4.82
CA GLU A 45 -0.34 -10.30 -4.65
C GLU A 45 -0.34 -10.77 -3.19
N LEU A 46 -1.22 -11.70 -2.83
CA LEU A 46 -1.32 -12.25 -1.46
C LEU A 46 0.05 -12.69 -0.92
N LYS A 47 0.85 -13.35 -1.72
CA LYS A 47 2.22 -13.81 -1.36
C LYS A 47 3.15 -12.67 -0.91
N ASP A 48 2.87 -11.45 -1.32
CA ASP A 48 3.65 -10.26 -0.97
C ASP A 48 3.27 -9.66 0.39
N GLY A 49 2.22 -10.19 1.02
CA GLY A 49 1.69 -9.70 2.30
C GLY A 49 0.56 -8.68 2.18
N VAL A 50 0.38 -8.10 0.99
CA VAL A 50 -0.74 -7.23 0.64
C VAL A 50 -1.22 -7.61 -0.75
N LYS A 51 -2.51 -7.89 -0.88
CA LYS A 51 -3.19 -8.02 -2.18
C LYS A 51 -3.77 -6.66 -2.55
N VAL A 52 -3.38 -6.12 -3.69
CA VAL A 52 -3.97 -4.89 -4.24
C VAL A 52 -4.86 -5.26 -5.43
N ILE A 53 -6.14 -4.91 -5.33
CA ILE A 53 -7.15 -5.19 -6.35
C ILE A 53 -7.42 -3.92 -7.15
N HIS A 54 -7.44 -4.03 -8.48
CA HIS A 54 -7.92 -2.95 -9.33
C HIS A 54 -9.41 -2.70 -9.09
N ARG A 55 -9.79 -1.45 -8.81
CA ARG A 55 -11.18 -1.05 -8.60
C ARG A 55 -11.56 0.14 -9.47
N SER A 56 -12.75 0.07 -10.04
CA SER A 56 -13.37 1.13 -10.84
C SER A 56 -14.87 1.20 -10.56
N ASP A 57 -15.57 2.16 -11.18
CA ASP A 57 -17.02 2.30 -11.07
C ASP A 57 -17.79 1.10 -11.67
N TYR A 58 -17.14 0.28 -12.49
CA TYR A 58 -17.79 -0.70 -13.35
C TYR A 58 -17.44 -2.16 -13.03
N ASN A 59 -16.53 -2.42 -12.07
CA ASN A 59 -16.02 -3.77 -11.80
C ASN A 59 -16.34 -4.28 -10.39
N TYR A 60 -17.50 -3.91 -9.83
CA TYR A 60 -17.88 -4.30 -8.46
C TYR A 60 -17.86 -5.82 -8.25
N SER A 61 -18.45 -6.59 -9.19
CA SER A 61 -18.54 -8.05 -9.08
C SER A 61 -17.15 -8.70 -9.14
N GLU A 62 -16.29 -8.24 -10.04
CA GLU A 62 -14.90 -8.74 -10.17
C GLU A 62 -14.08 -8.46 -8.90
N VAL A 63 -14.29 -7.29 -8.27
CA VAL A 63 -13.64 -6.96 -6.98
C VAL A 63 -14.13 -7.89 -5.87
N ALA A 64 -15.44 -8.15 -5.79
CA ALA A 64 -16.02 -9.05 -4.80
C ALA A 64 -15.49 -10.50 -4.98
N ASP A 65 -15.44 -10.98 -6.23
CA ASP A 65 -14.87 -12.29 -6.55
C ASP A 65 -13.37 -12.36 -6.23
N ALA A 66 -12.59 -11.35 -6.56
CA ALA A 66 -11.18 -11.29 -6.24
C ALA A 66 -10.91 -11.32 -4.72
N ILE A 67 -11.74 -10.65 -3.92
CA ILE A 67 -11.69 -10.72 -2.45
C ILE A 67 -12.00 -12.13 -1.97
N LYS A 68 -13.10 -12.72 -2.43
CA LYS A 68 -13.52 -14.10 -2.10
C LYS A 68 -12.42 -15.11 -2.42
N ASP A 69 -11.86 -15.03 -3.62
CA ASP A 69 -10.84 -15.96 -4.11
C ASP A 69 -9.55 -15.82 -3.30
N THR A 70 -9.13 -14.57 -2.97
CA THR A 70 -7.95 -14.32 -2.12
C THR A 70 -8.14 -14.87 -0.70
N ILE A 71 -9.35 -14.74 -0.11
CA ILE A 71 -9.64 -15.30 1.22
C ILE A 71 -9.62 -16.84 1.14
N SER A 72 -10.19 -17.41 0.10
CA SER A 72 -10.20 -18.87 -0.13
C SER A 72 -8.77 -19.41 -0.32
N GLU A 73 -7.94 -18.73 -1.12
CA GLU A 73 -6.53 -19.04 -1.28
C GLU A 73 -5.81 -19.04 0.07
N PHE A 74 -5.95 -17.94 0.83
CA PHE A 74 -5.30 -17.82 2.14
C PHE A 74 -5.71 -18.92 3.12
N SER A 75 -6.98 -19.30 3.14
CA SER A 75 -7.51 -20.35 4.03
C SER A 75 -6.99 -21.75 3.72
N ALA A 76 -6.56 -21.99 2.48
CA ALA A 76 -6.00 -23.26 2.03
C ALA A 76 -4.48 -23.37 2.21
N LEU A 77 -3.80 -22.29 2.63
CA LEU A 77 -2.34 -22.29 2.79
C LEU A 77 -1.89 -23.09 4.02
N LYS A 78 -0.68 -23.62 3.92
CA LYS A 78 0.00 -24.25 5.05
C LYS A 78 0.60 -23.21 5.99
N ASP A 79 0.82 -23.56 7.24
CA ASP A 79 1.41 -22.67 8.26
C ASP A 79 2.74 -22.05 7.83
N THR A 80 3.56 -22.74 7.09
CA THR A 80 4.85 -22.24 6.58
C THR A 80 4.67 -21.12 5.57
N GLU A 81 3.66 -21.23 4.71
CA GLU A 81 3.32 -20.21 3.71
C GLU A 81 2.68 -19.00 4.38
N ILE A 82 1.77 -19.22 5.34
CA ILE A 82 1.17 -18.15 6.15
C ILE A 82 2.24 -17.36 6.90
N LYS A 83 3.21 -18.03 7.53
CA LYS A 83 4.35 -17.37 8.21
C LYS A 83 5.15 -16.49 7.25
N LYS A 84 5.41 -16.97 6.03
CA LYS A 84 6.12 -16.20 5.00
C LYS A 84 5.34 -14.95 4.58
N ILE A 85 4.04 -15.08 4.30
CA ILE A 85 3.17 -13.97 3.92
C ILE A 85 3.10 -12.92 5.05
N ARG A 86 2.97 -13.36 6.30
CA ARG A 86 2.98 -12.48 7.48
C ARG A 86 4.29 -11.72 7.63
N LYS A 87 5.41 -12.39 7.35
CA LYS A 87 6.72 -11.71 7.33
C LYS A 87 6.79 -10.67 6.22
N ASN A 88 6.33 -11.00 5.01
CA ASN A 88 6.32 -10.06 3.90
C ASN A 88 5.42 -8.84 4.19
N ALA A 89 4.30 -9.02 4.89
CA ALA A 89 3.46 -7.92 5.36
C ALA A 89 4.23 -6.98 6.30
N ALA A 90 4.95 -7.54 7.28
CA ALA A 90 5.80 -6.75 8.19
C ALA A 90 6.93 -6.01 7.44
N ASP A 91 7.53 -6.64 6.44
CA ASP A 91 8.58 -6.02 5.61
C ASP A 91 8.06 -4.83 4.78
N ILE A 92 6.77 -4.82 4.41
CA ILE A 92 6.11 -3.66 3.81
C ILE A 92 5.95 -2.54 4.85
N ALA A 93 5.45 -2.86 6.04
CA ALA A 93 5.28 -1.89 7.12
C ALA A 93 6.61 -1.22 7.51
N GLU A 94 7.71 -1.98 7.57
CA GLU A 94 9.05 -1.44 7.85
C GLU A 94 9.45 -0.34 6.84
N LYS A 95 9.09 -0.51 5.55
CA LYS A 95 9.37 0.49 4.51
C LYS A 95 8.53 1.76 4.67
N ALA A 96 7.43 1.72 5.41
CA ALA A 96 6.57 2.87 5.71
C ALA A 96 7.01 3.66 6.95
N LEU A 97 8.08 3.25 7.64
CA LEU A 97 8.60 3.99 8.78
C LEU A 97 9.10 5.37 8.38
N TRP A 98 8.94 6.32 9.30
CA TRP A 98 9.33 7.72 9.10
C TRP A 98 10.77 7.89 8.61
N LYS A 99 11.71 7.07 9.09
CA LYS A 99 13.12 7.08 8.63
C LYS A 99 13.28 6.94 7.11
N HIS A 100 12.29 6.31 6.44
CA HIS A 100 12.28 6.15 4.98
C HIS A 100 11.51 7.25 4.27
N PHE A 101 10.49 7.83 4.93
CA PHE A 101 9.65 8.89 4.33
C PHE A 101 10.22 10.29 4.52
N ILE A 102 11.03 10.55 5.55
CA ILE A 102 11.56 11.89 5.85
C ILE A 102 12.33 12.51 4.66
N LYS A 103 12.96 11.68 3.82
CA LYS A 103 13.68 12.16 2.62
C LYS A 103 12.79 12.96 1.66
N TYR A 104 11.53 12.58 1.50
CA TYR A 104 10.59 13.28 0.63
C TYR A 104 10.24 14.67 1.16
N TYR A 105 10.26 14.85 2.48
CA TYR A 105 10.09 16.17 3.10
C TYR A 105 11.30 17.05 2.84
N TYR A 106 12.51 16.52 2.94
CA TYR A 106 13.71 17.29 2.60
C TYR A 106 13.73 17.70 1.13
N GLU A 107 13.36 16.80 0.21
CA GLU A 107 13.21 17.12 -1.20
C GLU A 107 12.18 18.24 -1.43
N ALA A 108 11.03 18.18 -0.75
CA ALA A 108 10.00 19.22 -0.82
C ALA A 108 10.49 20.57 -0.26
N TYR A 109 11.23 20.56 0.85
CA TYR A 109 11.83 21.76 1.42
C TYR A 109 12.85 22.40 0.47
N ASP A 110 13.69 21.60 -0.16
CA ASP A 110 14.65 22.09 -1.16
C ASP A 110 13.96 22.74 -2.36
N VAL A 111 12.87 22.16 -2.82
CA VAL A 111 12.06 22.76 -3.90
C VAL A 111 11.44 24.07 -3.45
N ALA A 112 10.89 24.12 -2.23
CA ALA A 112 10.29 25.34 -1.68
C ALA A 112 11.32 26.47 -1.54
N LEU A 113 12.51 26.17 -0.99
CA LEU A 113 13.59 27.14 -0.81
C LEU A 113 14.10 27.68 -2.16
N ARG A 114 14.33 26.81 -3.15
CA ARG A 114 14.72 27.25 -4.51
C ARG A 114 13.67 28.17 -5.14
N ASN A 115 12.40 27.87 -4.96
CA ASN A 115 11.32 28.72 -5.48
C ASN A 115 11.23 30.05 -4.75
N ALA A 116 11.45 30.08 -3.44
CA ALA A 116 11.51 31.32 -2.66
C ALA A 116 12.67 32.23 -3.12
N GLN A 117 13.87 31.65 -3.33
CA GLN A 117 15.03 32.39 -3.86
C GLN A 117 14.74 33.00 -5.22
N LYS A 118 14.15 32.23 -6.16
CA LYS A 118 13.78 32.74 -7.48
C LYS A 118 12.81 33.93 -7.42
N ARG A 119 11.84 33.89 -6.49
CA ARG A 119 10.90 35.01 -6.30
C ARG A 119 11.56 36.25 -5.77
N LEU A 120 12.59 36.11 -4.91
CA LEU A 120 13.35 37.25 -4.38
C LEU A 120 14.23 37.91 -5.45
N LEU A 121 14.83 37.12 -6.35
CA LEU A 121 15.68 37.59 -7.43
C LEU A 121 14.90 38.27 -8.58
N ASN A 122 13.60 37.97 -8.71
CA ASN A 122 12.73 38.54 -9.74
C ASN A 122 11.90 39.74 -9.26
N ARG A 123 12.22 40.31 -8.08
CA ARG A 123 11.68 41.56 -7.53
C ARG A 123 12.68 42.69 -7.74
#